data_aad327267bb9a41576200342d0b12832
#
_entry.id   aad327267bb9a41576200342d0b12832
#
_cell.length_a   1.000
_cell.length_b   1.000
_cell.length_c   1.000
_cell.angle_alpha   90.00
_cell.angle_beta   90.00
_cell.angle_gamma   90.00
#
_symmetry.space_group_name_H-M   'P 1'
#
loop_
_entity.id
_entity.type
_entity.pdbx_description
1 polymer ?
#
loop_
_entity_poly.entity_id
_entity_poly.type
_entity_poly.pdbx_seq_one_letter_code
_entity_poly.pdbx_strand_id
1 'polypeptide(L)'
;MKNMRKTMALLMAGTMAVSMFAGCGSNANDTNTNTDSNAATGTETAKADDSAAASGDKTVIKVTKWGDGAVEQQLIDEYNKTNDKNIEVQLDAIPGDGYGDRLTTSFSSGDGYDIFLSGEGDFYKWDSLGMVQPVDDLMANDADWQNPMSDSVMNMGKVEGKQAYMIKDYNPICLWYNKDMFDEMNVDYPTDDWTWDDLHAEAEKLTTKDDNGEYKTFGFQAQSWSYAVSTYLESLGLSYVSDDYSTADGYLNSQEMADALDTYFGWAEGDDRISPTSAETDTYGDGTAMMINGKLAMFIGGGWVKASLEDAGVNYGTALVPGNHRSYYCASGYAISTSCKNQEAAWEVLKLLTGEEASTLRAEKEACFPTSQDQLDKLVASYSDDQKAMIESLDYSVSPVGMRGAVGSAVNVALGDALERIAYHDGATIDILNDAVNSLEIK
;
A
#
# COMPACT_ATOMS: atom_id res chain seq x y z
N MET A 1 50.40 9.52 9.82
CA MET A 1 49.82 8.99 8.62
C MET A 1 48.61 9.84 8.23
N LYS A 2 48.90 10.99 7.66
CA LYS A 2 47.90 12.06 7.42
C LYS A 2 48.24 12.65 6.03
N ASN A 3 48.09 11.87 4.95
CA ASN A 3 48.32 12.37 3.57
C ASN A 3 47.90 11.35 2.48
N MET A 4 46.78 10.61 2.66
CA MET A 4 46.34 9.69 1.61
C MET A 4 44.80 9.74 1.33
N ARG A 5 44.17 10.88 1.63
CA ARG A 5 42.72 11.09 1.37
C ARG A 5 42.40 12.30 0.46
N LYS A 6 43.34 12.75 -0.36
CA LYS A 6 43.15 13.91 -1.27
C LYS A 6 43.38 13.63 -2.76
N THR A 7 43.43 12.38 -3.21
CA THR A 7 43.77 12.08 -4.62
C THR A 7 42.75 11.20 -5.34
N MET A 8 41.49 11.13 -4.87
CA MET A 8 40.46 10.35 -5.57
C MET A 8 39.19 11.13 -5.93
N ALA A 9 39.25 12.45 -5.96
CA ALA A 9 38.12 13.32 -6.28
C ALA A 9 38.32 14.19 -7.53
N LEU A 10 39.09 13.72 -8.53
CA LEU A 10 39.36 14.53 -9.75
C LEU A 10 39.50 13.67 -11.02
N LEU A 11 38.55 12.73 -11.27
CA LEU A 11 38.52 11.94 -12.52
C LEU A 11 37.12 11.48 -12.91
N MET A 12 36.10 12.33 -12.79
CA MET A 12 34.80 12.15 -13.44
C MET A 12 34.13 13.50 -13.77
N ALA A 13 34.86 14.32 -14.52
CA ALA A 13 34.29 15.52 -15.14
C ALA A 13 34.98 15.72 -16.50
N GLY A 14 34.47 15.07 -17.54
CA GLY A 14 35.00 15.25 -18.87
C GLY A 14 34.55 14.21 -19.88
N THR A 15 33.26 14.20 -20.24
CA THR A 15 32.78 13.73 -21.56
C THR A 15 31.28 14.02 -21.70
N MET A 16 30.95 15.30 -21.85
CA MET A 16 29.67 15.74 -22.44
C MET A 16 29.91 17.08 -23.12
N ALA A 17 30.39 17.04 -24.33
CA ALA A 17 30.21 18.10 -25.31
C ALA A 17 30.62 17.57 -26.69
N VAL A 18 29.80 17.90 -27.65
CA VAL A 18 29.98 17.78 -29.11
C VAL A 18 29.06 16.73 -29.74
N SER A 19 27.88 17.19 -30.13
CA SER A 19 27.33 17.06 -31.48
C SER A 19 26.02 17.88 -31.60
N MET A 20 26.18 19.16 -31.81
CA MET A 20 25.25 20.00 -32.56
C MET A 20 25.94 20.35 -33.87
N PHE A 21 25.14 20.35 -34.91
CA PHE A 21 25.26 21.05 -36.18
C PHE A 21 25.29 20.19 -37.46
N ALA A 22 24.40 20.66 -38.30
CA ALA A 22 24.29 20.58 -39.74
C ALA A 22 23.33 19.48 -40.23
N GLY A 23 22.34 19.74 -41.05
CA GLY A 23 21.94 20.95 -41.75
C GLY A 23 21.01 20.55 -42.87
N CYS A 24 20.16 21.46 -43.28
CA CYS A 24 19.25 21.44 -44.41
C CYS A 24 19.84 20.97 -45.73
N GLY A 25 18.95 20.46 -46.65
CA GLY A 25 19.19 20.50 -48.07
C GLY A 25 18.40 19.47 -48.88
N SER A 26 17.21 19.75 -49.23
CA SER A 26 16.52 19.87 -50.54
C SER A 26 16.91 18.94 -51.69
N ASN A 27 15.84 18.45 -52.27
CA ASN A 27 15.49 18.34 -53.72
C ASN A 27 15.84 17.10 -54.52
N ALA A 28 14.75 16.50 -54.96
CA ALA A 28 14.28 16.40 -56.34
C ALA A 28 14.69 15.17 -57.19
N ASN A 29 13.63 14.60 -57.75
CA ASN A 29 13.48 14.00 -59.09
C ASN A 29 14.25 12.69 -59.38
N ASP A 30 13.67 11.75 -59.95
CA ASP A 30 12.79 11.51 -61.04
C ASP A 30 12.63 10.00 -61.35
N THR A 31 11.46 9.73 -61.85
CA THR A 31 11.10 8.87 -63.01
C THR A 31 11.08 7.34 -62.89
N ASN A 32 9.84 6.85 -62.96
CA ASN A 32 9.23 6.10 -64.07
C ASN A 32 9.70 4.64 -64.29
N THR A 33 8.79 3.73 -64.30
CA THR A 33 8.01 3.16 -65.42
C THR A 33 7.21 1.95 -64.95
N ASN A 34 5.91 2.01 -65.12
CA ASN A 34 5.01 1.23 -66.00
C ASN A 34 5.29 -0.27 -66.15
N THR A 35 4.25 -1.09 -65.92
CA THR A 35 3.30 -1.63 -66.89
C THR A 35 2.31 -2.56 -66.21
N ASP A 36 1.02 -2.28 -66.36
CA ASP A 36 -0.06 -3.00 -67.11
C ASP A 36 -0.17 -4.51 -66.84
N SER A 37 -1.29 -5.11 -66.55
CA SER A 37 -2.60 -5.01 -67.18
C SER A 37 -3.61 -5.99 -66.56
N ASN A 38 -4.87 -5.53 -66.57
CA ASN A 38 -6.11 -6.20 -67.02
C ASN A 38 -6.83 -7.22 -66.13
N ALA A 39 -7.94 -6.78 -65.58
CA ALA A 39 -9.34 -7.02 -65.97
C ALA A 39 -9.87 -8.45 -65.81
N ALA A 40 -10.93 -8.64 -65.04
CA ALA A 40 -12.29 -8.90 -65.44
C ALA A 40 -13.23 -9.24 -64.27
N THR A 41 -14.25 -8.42 -64.17
CA THR A 41 -15.67 -8.69 -63.88
C THR A 41 -16.11 -10.01 -63.25
N GLY A 42 -16.84 -9.87 -62.18
CA GLY A 42 -17.74 -10.88 -61.64
C GLY A 42 -18.65 -10.26 -60.58
N THR A 43 -19.80 -9.77 -61.02
CA THR A 43 -20.92 -9.28 -60.22
C THR A 43 -21.65 -10.45 -59.61
N GLU A 44 -21.64 -10.52 -58.27
CA GLU A 44 -22.65 -11.29 -57.53
C GLU A 44 -23.18 -10.45 -56.35
N THR A 45 -24.42 -10.11 -56.51
CA THR A 45 -25.28 -9.47 -55.50
C THR A 45 -25.57 -10.47 -54.38
N ALA A 46 -25.02 -10.26 -53.21
CA ALA A 46 -25.50 -10.87 -51.98
C ALA A 46 -26.16 -9.78 -51.11
N LYS A 47 -27.36 -10.12 -50.66
CA LYS A 47 -28.29 -9.32 -49.91
C LYS A 47 -27.66 -8.73 -48.66
N ALA A 48 -27.91 -7.45 -48.42
CA ALA A 48 -27.73 -6.77 -47.17
C ALA A 48 -28.62 -7.43 -46.10
N ASP A 49 -28.02 -8.02 -45.11
CA ASP A 49 -28.65 -8.27 -43.83
C ASP A 49 -28.42 -7.01 -42.98
N ASP A 50 -29.52 -6.31 -42.79
CA ASP A 50 -29.62 -5.06 -42.05
C ASP A 50 -29.65 -5.42 -40.57
N SER A 51 -28.46 -5.59 -39.95
CA SER A 51 -28.28 -5.45 -38.51
C SER A 51 -27.39 -4.24 -38.27
N ALA A 52 -28.00 -3.06 -38.35
CA ALA A 52 -27.40 -1.82 -37.85
C ALA A 52 -27.28 -1.92 -36.32
N ALA A 53 -26.15 -2.46 -35.84
CA ALA A 53 -25.69 -2.16 -34.53
C ALA A 53 -25.40 -0.63 -34.49
N ALA A 54 -26.09 0.09 -33.65
CA ALA A 54 -25.87 1.51 -33.43
C ALA A 54 -24.42 1.70 -32.94
N SER A 55 -23.51 2.14 -33.80
CA SER A 55 -22.19 2.62 -33.44
C SER A 55 -22.32 4.04 -32.87
N GLY A 56 -22.86 4.18 -31.69
CA GLY A 56 -22.60 5.35 -30.85
C GLY A 56 -21.16 5.25 -30.34
N ASP A 57 -20.42 6.35 -30.31
CA ASP A 57 -19.10 6.38 -29.71
C ASP A 57 -19.19 5.85 -28.26
N LYS A 58 -18.35 4.86 -27.92
CA LYS A 58 -18.32 4.30 -26.58
C LYS A 58 -17.89 5.37 -25.57
N THR A 59 -18.47 5.37 -24.37
CA THR A 59 -17.97 6.13 -23.24
C THR A 59 -16.72 5.44 -22.70
N VAL A 60 -15.57 6.08 -22.84
CA VAL A 60 -14.29 5.56 -22.32
C VAL A 60 -14.11 6.00 -20.89
N ILE A 61 -13.83 5.07 -19.98
CA ILE A 61 -13.47 5.30 -18.59
C ILE A 61 -12.02 4.85 -18.38
N LYS A 62 -11.16 5.79 -18.01
CA LYS A 62 -9.73 5.55 -17.75
C LYS A 62 -9.52 5.25 -16.27
N VAL A 63 -9.01 4.06 -15.96
CA VAL A 63 -8.69 3.61 -14.60
C VAL A 63 -7.18 3.55 -14.44
N THR A 64 -6.66 3.96 -13.28
CA THR A 64 -5.26 3.74 -12.91
C THR A 64 -5.11 3.11 -11.54
N LYS A 65 -4.07 2.29 -11.41
CA LYS A 65 -3.66 1.66 -10.14
C LYS A 65 -2.15 1.42 -10.14
N TRP A 66 -1.58 1.18 -8.94
CA TRP A 66 -0.22 0.65 -8.83
C TRP A 66 -0.19 -0.87 -8.94
N GLY A 67 1.00 -1.41 -9.29
CA GLY A 67 1.24 -2.86 -9.43
C GLY A 67 0.85 -3.41 -10.81
N ASP A 68 0.76 -4.72 -10.93
CA ASP A 68 0.59 -5.40 -12.23
C ASP A 68 -0.83 -5.33 -12.81
N GLY A 69 -1.84 -5.15 -11.97
CA GLY A 69 -3.23 -5.01 -12.40
C GLY A 69 -3.87 -6.27 -12.97
N ALA A 70 -3.34 -7.45 -12.71
CA ALA A 70 -3.79 -8.70 -13.32
C ALA A 70 -5.27 -9.02 -13.02
N VAL A 71 -5.72 -8.77 -11.78
CA VAL A 71 -7.12 -8.98 -11.38
C VAL A 71 -8.03 -7.98 -12.06
N GLU A 72 -7.67 -6.69 -12.02
CA GLU A 72 -8.43 -5.63 -12.68
C GLU A 72 -8.54 -5.86 -14.18
N GLN A 73 -7.43 -6.25 -14.84
CA GLN A 73 -7.43 -6.50 -16.26
C GLN A 73 -8.38 -7.66 -16.64
N GLN A 74 -8.41 -8.72 -15.83
CA GLN A 74 -9.34 -9.84 -16.04
C GLN A 74 -10.81 -9.39 -15.97
N LEU A 75 -11.16 -8.61 -14.94
CA LEU A 75 -12.52 -8.07 -14.77
C LEU A 75 -12.90 -7.13 -15.91
N ILE A 76 -12.00 -6.24 -16.30
CA ILE A 76 -12.19 -5.25 -17.36
C ILE A 76 -12.34 -5.92 -18.73
N ASP A 77 -11.53 -6.93 -19.01
CA ASP A 77 -11.60 -7.66 -20.28
C ASP A 77 -12.96 -8.37 -20.47
N GLU A 78 -13.50 -8.94 -19.38
CA GLU A 78 -14.81 -9.57 -19.43
C GLU A 78 -15.94 -8.52 -19.53
N TYR A 79 -15.85 -7.45 -18.75
CA TYR A 79 -16.81 -6.33 -18.80
C TYR A 79 -16.85 -5.69 -20.20
N ASN A 80 -15.70 -5.38 -20.80
CA ASN A 80 -15.62 -4.78 -22.12
C ASN A 80 -16.22 -5.64 -23.23
N LYS A 81 -16.30 -6.97 -23.05
CA LYS A 81 -16.94 -7.92 -24.00
C LYS A 81 -18.44 -8.02 -23.80
N THR A 82 -18.91 -7.93 -22.56
CA THR A 82 -20.26 -8.36 -22.17
C THR A 82 -21.20 -7.21 -21.82
N ASN A 83 -20.68 -6.01 -21.46
CA ASN A 83 -21.56 -4.91 -21.06
C ASN A 83 -22.40 -4.38 -22.20
N ASP A 84 -23.64 -4.04 -21.91
CA ASP A 84 -24.63 -3.44 -22.81
C ASP A 84 -24.77 -1.91 -22.65
N LYS A 85 -23.95 -1.31 -21.78
CA LYS A 85 -24.01 0.13 -21.41
C LYS A 85 -23.19 1.03 -22.32
N ASN A 86 -22.58 0.47 -23.37
CA ASN A 86 -21.70 1.19 -24.29
C ASN A 86 -20.50 1.89 -23.62
N ILE A 87 -19.97 1.24 -22.56
CA ILE A 87 -18.79 1.68 -21.83
C ILE A 87 -17.58 0.85 -22.27
N GLU A 88 -16.44 1.52 -22.42
CA GLU A 88 -15.12 0.88 -22.60
C GLU A 88 -14.22 1.31 -21.47
N VAL A 89 -13.67 0.35 -20.73
CA VAL A 89 -12.74 0.61 -19.63
C VAL A 89 -11.31 0.39 -20.11
N GLN A 90 -10.45 1.35 -19.81
CA GLN A 90 -9.01 1.29 -20.11
C GLN A 90 -8.23 1.34 -18.79
N LEU A 91 -7.38 0.34 -18.54
CA LEU A 91 -6.52 0.25 -17.35
C LEU A 91 -5.12 0.72 -17.68
N ASP A 92 -4.58 1.61 -16.84
CA ASP A 92 -3.16 1.98 -16.80
C ASP A 92 -2.58 1.49 -15.44
N ALA A 93 -1.96 0.32 -15.47
CA ALA A 93 -1.26 -0.24 -14.32
C ALA A 93 0.17 0.29 -14.27
N ILE A 94 0.52 1.00 -13.20
CA ILE A 94 1.77 1.75 -13.05
C ILE A 94 2.61 1.10 -11.95
N PRO A 95 3.94 0.96 -12.08
CA PRO A 95 4.79 0.58 -10.96
C PRO A 95 4.54 1.45 -9.73
N GLY A 96 4.62 0.87 -8.52
CA GLY A 96 4.33 1.57 -7.27
C GLY A 96 5.20 2.81 -7.08
N ASP A 97 6.49 2.69 -7.38
CA ASP A 97 7.43 3.82 -7.35
C ASP A 97 7.02 4.89 -8.37
N GLY A 98 6.82 6.12 -7.90
CA GLY A 98 6.42 7.25 -8.73
C GLY A 98 4.92 7.32 -9.09
N TYR A 99 4.07 6.42 -8.56
CA TYR A 99 2.63 6.44 -8.82
C TYR A 99 1.97 7.76 -8.39
N GLY A 100 2.27 8.25 -7.18
CA GLY A 100 1.72 9.51 -6.65
C GLY A 100 2.14 10.73 -7.47
N ASP A 101 3.38 10.78 -7.95
CA ASP A 101 3.88 11.86 -8.82
C ASP A 101 3.17 11.85 -10.17
N ARG A 102 2.93 10.65 -10.71
CA ARG A 102 2.22 10.48 -11.97
C ARG A 102 0.74 10.86 -11.85
N LEU A 103 0.07 10.53 -10.75
CA LEU A 103 -1.26 11.01 -10.43
C LEU A 103 -1.29 12.54 -10.40
N THR A 104 -0.42 13.17 -9.62
CA THR A 104 -0.34 14.62 -9.49
C THR A 104 -0.14 15.30 -10.84
N THR A 105 0.74 14.76 -11.68
CA THR A 105 1.02 15.28 -13.03
C THR A 105 -0.20 15.14 -13.94
N SER A 106 -0.86 14.00 -13.93
CA SER A 106 -2.05 13.70 -14.72
C SER A 106 -3.20 14.64 -14.39
N PHE A 107 -3.48 14.87 -13.10
CA PHE A 107 -4.49 15.81 -12.68
C PHE A 107 -4.15 17.27 -13.07
N SER A 108 -2.88 17.66 -12.90
CA SER A 108 -2.43 19.03 -13.23
C SER A 108 -2.50 19.34 -14.73
N SER A 109 -2.37 18.33 -15.60
CA SER A 109 -2.42 18.48 -17.05
C SER A 109 -3.85 18.55 -17.62
N GLY A 110 -4.87 18.21 -16.81
CA GLY A 110 -6.27 18.16 -17.23
C GLY A 110 -6.63 16.94 -18.11
N ASP A 111 -5.71 15.99 -18.30
CA ASP A 111 -5.93 14.68 -18.95
C ASP A 111 -5.85 13.58 -17.88
N GLY A 112 -6.58 13.78 -16.79
CA GLY A 112 -6.60 12.88 -15.64
C GLY A 112 -7.30 11.56 -15.90
N TYR A 113 -7.10 10.63 -14.99
CA TYR A 113 -7.87 9.40 -14.94
C TYR A 113 -9.27 9.69 -14.40
N ASP A 114 -10.27 8.91 -14.84
CA ASP A 114 -11.64 8.97 -14.32
C ASP A 114 -11.76 8.26 -12.96
N ILE A 115 -11.01 7.17 -12.79
CA ILE A 115 -10.93 6.40 -11.54
C ILE A 115 -9.45 6.15 -11.21
N PHE A 116 -9.09 6.32 -9.95
CA PHE A 116 -7.74 6.07 -9.48
C PHE A 116 -7.72 5.32 -8.15
N LEU A 117 -6.70 4.47 -7.96
CA LEU A 117 -6.44 3.77 -6.71
C LEU A 117 -5.67 4.68 -5.76
N SER A 118 -5.96 4.60 -4.47
CA SER A 118 -5.17 5.23 -3.40
C SER A 118 -5.05 4.31 -2.20
N GLY A 119 -3.96 4.43 -1.44
CA GLY A 119 -3.85 3.90 -0.09
C GLY A 119 -4.49 4.87 0.91
N GLU A 120 -4.98 4.34 2.02
CA GLU A 120 -5.70 5.11 3.04
C GLU A 120 -4.86 6.25 3.62
N GLY A 121 -3.54 6.10 3.70
CA GLY A 121 -2.64 7.17 4.16
C GLY A 121 -2.72 8.46 3.34
N ASP A 122 -3.15 8.38 2.08
CA ASP A 122 -3.29 9.52 1.17
C ASP A 122 -4.75 9.92 0.89
N PHE A 123 -5.76 9.24 1.47
CA PHE A 123 -7.18 9.53 1.20
C PHE A 123 -7.55 10.97 1.49
N TYR A 124 -7.19 11.47 2.66
CA TYR A 124 -7.45 12.85 3.03
C TYR A 124 -6.70 13.84 2.12
N LYS A 125 -5.46 13.55 1.78
CA LYS A 125 -4.63 14.40 0.90
C LYS A 125 -5.29 14.63 -0.46
N TRP A 126 -5.70 13.58 -1.14
CA TRP A 126 -6.33 13.72 -2.47
C TRP A 126 -7.69 14.42 -2.40
N ASP A 127 -8.47 14.17 -1.33
CA ASP A 127 -9.74 14.84 -1.09
C ASP A 127 -9.52 16.35 -0.84
N SER A 128 -8.58 16.72 0.03
CA SER A 128 -8.25 18.12 0.34
C SER A 128 -7.74 18.91 -0.87
N LEU A 129 -7.13 18.23 -1.83
CA LEU A 129 -6.73 18.82 -3.13
C LEU A 129 -7.91 18.94 -4.11
N GLY A 130 -9.12 18.55 -3.71
CA GLY A 130 -10.32 18.59 -4.55
C GLY A 130 -10.29 17.60 -5.72
N MET A 131 -9.55 16.50 -5.60
CA MET A 131 -9.38 15.52 -6.67
C MET A 131 -10.39 14.38 -6.60
N VAL A 132 -11.10 14.24 -5.48
CA VAL A 132 -12.03 13.15 -5.20
C VAL A 132 -13.47 13.60 -5.33
N GLN A 133 -14.27 12.87 -6.08
CA GLN A 133 -15.72 13.02 -6.16
C GLN A 133 -16.38 12.03 -5.20
N PRO A 134 -17.02 12.48 -4.09
CA PRO A 134 -17.77 11.59 -3.23
C PRO A 134 -18.89 10.87 -3.98
N VAL A 135 -19.14 9.60 -3.62
CA VAL A 135 -20.09 8.75 -4.34
C VAL A 135 -21.46 8.59 -3.64
N ASP A 136 -21.70 9.31 -2.55
CA ASP A 136 -22.94 9.23 -1.77
C ASP A 136 -24.21 9.41 -2.64
N ASP A 137 -24.22 10.40 -3.52
CA ASP A 137 -25.36 10.66 -4.41
C ASP A 137 -25.51 9.57 -5.47
N LEU A 138 -24.40 9.02 -6.00
CA LEU A 138 -24.43 7.91 -6.95
C LEU A 138 -24.98 6.64 -6.29
N MET A 139 -24.56 6.34 -5.08
CA MET A 139 -25.06 5.23 -4.27
C MET A 139 -26.57 5.40 -3.99
N ALA A 140 -27.01 6.59 -3.55
CA ALA A 140 -28.39 6.87 -3.22
C ALA A 140 -29.34 6.79 -4.42
N ASN A 141 -28.87 7.09 -5.63
CA ASN A 141 -29.65 7.05 -6.86
C ASN A 141 -29.66 5.71 -7.57
N ASP A 142 -28.81 4.75 -7.17
CA ASP A 142 -28.73 3.40 -7.74
C ASP A 142 -29.58 2.42 -6.91
N ALA A 143 -30.85 2.32 -7.28
CA ALA A 143 -31.81 1.47 -6.55
C ALA A 143 -31.51 -0.04 -6.65
N ASP A 144 -30.76 -0.44 -7.67
CA ASP A 144 -30.41 -1.85 -7.91
C ASP A 144 -29.09 -2.25 -7.24
N TRP A 145 -28.30 -1.26 -6.77
CA TRP A 145 -27.04 -1.53 -6.12
C TRP A 145 -27.22 -2.14 -4.73
N GLN A 146 -26.61 -3.28 -4.53
CA GLN A 146 -26.52 -3.94 -3.23
C GLN A 146 -25.08 -3.81 -2.72
N ASN A 147 -24.90 -3.16 -1.59
CA ASN A 147 -23.58 -3.02 -0.97
C ASN A 147 -23.09 -4.40 -0.47
N PRO A 148 -21.99 -4.94 -1.04
CA PRO A 148 -21.45 -6.22 -0.56
C PRO A 148 -20.58 -6.07 0.69
N MET A 149 -20.16 -4.84 1.03
CA MET A 149 -19.20 -4.56 2.09
C MET A 149 -19.89 -4.40 3.45
N SER A 150 -19.19 -4.77 4.51
CA SER A 150 -19.63 -4.46 5.88
C SER A 150 -19.56 -2.94 6.14
N ASP A 151 -20.30 -2.49 7.16
CA ASP A 151 -20.28 -1.08 7.57
C ASP A 151 -18.86 -0.63 8.00
N SER A 152 -18.08 -1.51 8.61
CA SER A 152 -16.69 -1.22 9.01
C SER A 152 -15.81 -0.97 7.79
N VAL A 153 -15.91 -1.81 6.76
CA VAL A 153 -15.16 -1.64 5.50
C VAL A 153 -15.60 -0.37 4.77
N MET A 154 -16.90 -0.11 4.68
CA MET A 154 -17.42 1.13 4.08
C MET A 154 -16.88 2.37 4.80
N ASN A 155 -16.81 2.34 6.14
CA ASN A 155 -16.31 3.46 6.92
C ASN A 155 -14.82 3.74 6.68
N MET A 156 -14.00 2.73 6.31
CA MET A 156 -12.59 2.94 5.94
C MET A 156 -12.43 3.87 4.72
N GLY A 157 -13.41 3.90 3.81
CA GLY A 157 -13.39 4.76 2.62
C GLY A 157 -13.97 6.16 2.81
N LYS A 158 -14.39 6.54 4.03
CA LYS A 158 -14.95 7.86 4.30
C LYS A 158 -13.87 8.90 4.61
N VAL A 159 -14.03 10.06 4.00
CA VAL A 159 -13.28 11.28 4.33
C VAL A 159 -14.29 12.35 4.74
N GLU A 160 -14.11 12.97 5.90
CA GLU A 160 -15.03 13.98 6.47
C GLU A 160 -16.52 13.56 6.44
N GLY A 161 -16.77 12.27 6.68
CA GLY A 161 -18.13 11.70 6.73
C GLY A 161 -18.77 11.40 5.39
N LYS A 162 -18.11 11.67 4.26
CA LYS A 162 -18.58 11.35 2.91
C LYS A 162 -17.87 10.10 2.38
N GLN A 163 -18.57 9.28 1.60
CA GLN A 163 -17.97 8.13 0.94
C GLN A 163 -17.10 8.60 -0.23
N ALA A 164 -15.82 8.80 0.04
CA ALA A 164 -14.82 9.28 -0.91
C ALA A 164 -14.19 8.14 -1.72
N TYR A 165 -13.99 6.98 -1.09
CA TYR A 165 -13.36 5.80 -1.68
C TYR A 165 -14.22 4.55 -1.49
N MET A 166 -14.29 3.71 -2.51
CA MET A 166 -14.79 2.34 -2.39
C MET A 166 -13.61 1.42 -2.16
N ILE A 167 -13.62 0.71 -1.02
CA ILE A 167 -12.47 -0.10 -0.60
C ILE A 167 -12.27 -1.29 -1.53
N LYS A 168 -11.08 -1.42 -2.05
CA LYS A 168 -10.63 -2.54 -2.90
C LYS A 168 -10.20 -3.74 -2.06
N ASP A 169 -9.38 -3.48 -1.07
CA ASP A 169 -8.82 -4.44 -0.12
C ASP A 169 -8.44 -3.77 1.19
N TYR A 170 -8.28 -4.58 2.21
CA TYR A 170 -7.73 -4.16 3.48
C TYR A 170 -6.96 -5.30 4.13
N ASN A 171 -6.07 -4.96 5.06
CA ASN A 171 -5.28 -5.93 5.80
C ASN A 171 -5.15 -5.46 7.25
N PRO A 172 -5.60 -6.25 8.21
CA PRO A 172 -5.28 -6.00 9.61
C PRO A 172 -3.79 -6.20 9.86
N ILE A 173 -3.28 -5.51 10.89
CA ILE A 173 -1.89 -5.62 11.33
C ILE A 173 -1.88 -6.33 12.67
N CYS A 174 -1.07 -7.38 12.80
CA CYS A 174 -0.92 -8.18 14.00
C CYS A 174 0.53 -8.63 14.22
N LEU A 175 0.79 -9.33 15.30
CA LEU A 175 2.06 -9.99 15.57
C LEU A 175 2.10 -11.34 14.85
N TRP A 176 3.15 -11.58 14.06
CA TRP A 176 3.47 -12.86 13.41
C TRP A 176 4.60 -13.54 14.15
N TYR A 177 4.52 -14.87 14.37
CA TYR A 177 5.57 -15.62 15.04
C TYR A 177 5.85 -16.97 14.40
N ASN A 178 7.12 -17.42 14.45
CA ASN A 178 7.59 -18.69 13.91
C ASN A 178 7.51 -19.76 15.00
N LYS A 179 6.54 -20.66 14.89
CA LYS A 179 6.28 -21.72 15.90
C LYS A 179 7.46 -22.68 16.09
N ASP A 180 8.15 -23.02 15.00
CA ASP A 180 9.28 -23.95 15.08
C ASP A 180 10.43 -23.37 15.91
N MET A 181 10.68 -22.05 15.82
CA MET A 181 11.71 -21.38 16.63
C MET A 181 11.32 -21.35 18.12
N PHE A 182 10.05 -21.12 18.43
CA PHE A 182 9.54 -21.17 19.81
C PHE A 182 9.65 -22.59 20.38
N ASP A 183 9.23 -23.60 19.63
CA ASP A 183 9.31 -25.01 20.02
C ASP A 183 10.75 -25.46 20.23
N GLU A 184 11.68 -25.11 19.32
CA GLU A 184 13.11 -25.46 19.41
C GLU A 184 13.76 -24.91 20.67
N MET A 185 13.39 -23.67 21.06
CA MET A 185 13.93 -22.97 22.23
C MET A 185 13.13 -23.22 23.51
N ASN A 186 12.03 -23.99 23.43
CA ASN A 186 11.10 -24.26 24.53
C ASN A 186 10.59 -22.96 25.17
N VAL A 187 10.14 -22.02 24.33
CA VAL A 187 9.53 -20.74 24.69
C VAL A 187 8.02 -20.86 24.47
N ASP A 188 7.22 -20.31 25.41
CA ASP A 188 5.77 -20.32 25.26
C ASP A 188 5.31 -19.33 24.16
N TYR A 189 4.27 -19.70 23.40
CA TYR A 189 3.72 -18.84 22.36
C TYR A 189 3.10 -17.56 22.91
N PRO A 190 3.05 -16.47 22.10
CA PRO A 190 2.37 -15.23 22.48
C PRO A 190 0.92 -15.47 22.89
N THR A 191 0.48 -14.78 23.95
CA THR A 191 -0.90 -14.78 24.45
C THR A 191 -1.46 -13.37 24.44
N ASP A 192 -2.79 -13.22 24.58
CA ASP A 192 -3.45 -11.91 24.61
C ASP A 192 -3.05 -11.07 25.84
N ASP A 193 -2.51 -11.69 26.89
CA ASP A 193 -2.06 -10.97 28.09
C ASP A 193 -0.63 -10.40 27.96
N TRP A 194 0.06 -10.64 26.83
CA TRP A 194 1.43 -10.16 26.67
C TRP A 194 1.50 -8.64 26.71
N THR A 195 2.48 -8.17 27.47
CA THR A 195 2.99 -6.79 27.42
C THR A 195 4.19 -6.71 26.48
N TRP A 196 4.64 -5.51 26.15
CA TRP A 196 5.88 -5.32 25.39
C TRP A 196 7.12 -5.77 26.16
N ASP A 197 7.08 -5.72 27.50
CA ASP A 197 8.14 -6.27 28.35
C ASP A 197 8.17 -7.81 28.26
N ASP A 198 7.01 -8.48 28.19
CA ASP A 198 6.93 -9.92 27.98
C ASP A 198 7.46 -10.30 26.59
N LEU A 199 7.05 -9.58 25.54
CA LEU A 199 7.60 -9.79 24.20
C LEU A 199 9.12 -9.66 24.18
N HIS A 200 9.66 -8.60 24.81
CA HIS A 200 11.10 -8.39 24.88
C HIS A 200 11.80 -9.55 25.60
N ALA A 201 11.30 -9.97 26.76
CA ALA A 201 11.88 -11.06 27.54
C ALA A 201 11.87 -12.40 26.80
N GLU A 202 10.82 -12.69 26.03
CA GLU A 202 10.76 -13.91 25.21
C GLU A 202 11.63 -13.77 23.95
N ALA A 203 11.71 -12.58 23.34
CA ALA A 203 12.58 -12.28 22.23
C ALA A 203 14.08 -12.44 22.58
N GLU A 204 14.49 -12.08 23.81
CA GLU A 204 15.86 -12.34 24.30
C GLU A 204 16.21 -13.84 24.25
N LYS A 205 15.27 -14.73 24.64
CA LYS A 205 15.48 -16.17 24.63
C LYS A 205 15.58 -16.73 23.19
N LEU A 206 14.86 -16.12 22.24
CA LEU A 206 14.83 -16.51 20.83
C LEU A 206 15.96 -15.89 20.00
N THR A 207 16.72 -14.95 20.59
CA THR A 207 17.89 -14.34 19.96
C THR A 207 19.12 -15.18 20.25
N THR A 208 19.77 -15.69 19.21
CA THR A 208 20.94 -16.58 19.37
C THR A 208 22.13 -16.07 18.59
N LYS A 209 23.32 -16.44 19.06
CA LYS A 209 24.60 -16.18 18.39
C LYS A 209 25.29 -17.49 18.03
N ASP A 210 26.11 -17.48 17.02
CA ASP A 210 26.98 -18.60 16.65
C ASP A 210 28.25 -18.64 17.54
N ASP A 211 29.10 -19.65 17.32
CA ASP A 211 30.35 -19.84 18.04
C ASP A 211 31.36 -18.68 17.85
N ASN A 212 31.15 -17.81 16.86
CA ASN A 212 31.97 -16.63 16.60
C ASN A 212 31.39 -15.36 17.22
N GLY A 213 30.20 -15.45 17.85
CA GLY A 213 29.49 -14.32 18.43
C GLY A 213 28.62 -13.53 17.42
N GLU A 214 28.49 -14.03 16.18
CA GLU A 214 27.63 -13.42 15.18
C GLU A 214 26.17 -13.85 15.39
N TYR A 215 25.20 -12.92 15.17
CA TYR A 215 23.79 -13.23 15.34
C TYR A 215 23.30 -14.26 14.32
N LYS A 216 22.79 -15.38 14.83
CA LYS A 216 22.17 -16.44 14.03
C LYS A 216 20.67 -16.18 13.84
N THR A 217 19.99 -15.82 14.93
CA THR A 217 18.56 -15.52 14.96
C THR A 217 18.30 -14.26 15.77
N PHE A 218 17.19 -13.59 15.47
CA PHE A 218 16.64 -12.47 16.23
C PHE A 218 15.26 -12.82 16.74
N GLY A 219 14.93 -12.41 17.95
CA GLY A 219 13.64 -12.68 18.58
C GLY A 219 12.53 -11.82 18.02
N PHE A 220 12.81 -10.54 17.73
CA PHE A 220 11.82 -9.58 17.20
C PHE A 220 12.49 -8.63 16.21
N GLN A 221 11.73 -8.08 15.27
CA GLN A 221 12.19 -7.01 14.38
C GLN A 221 11.50 -5.68 14.74
N ALA A 222 12.27 -4.76 15.28
CA ALA A 222 11.88 -3.34 15.44
C ALA A 222 12.15 -2.60 14.12
N GLN A 223 11.22 -2.74 13.18
CA GLN A 223 11.34 -2.16 11.83
C GLN A 223 10.93 -0.69 11.82
N SER A 224 11.52 0.10 10.90
CA SER A 224 11.20 1.52 10.71
C SER A 224 9.94 1.76 9.87
N TRP A 225 9.27 0.70 9.41
CA TRP A 225 8.01 0.83 8.69
C TRP A 225 6.96 1.53 9.57
N SER A 226 6.46 2.67 9.10
CA SER A 226 5.63 3.59 9.90
C SER A 226 4.39 2.91 10.52
N TYR A 227 3.78 1.93 9.85
CA TYR A 227 2.62 1.20 10.37
C TYR A 227 2.96 0.26 11.53
N ALA A 228 4.14 -0.38 11.51
CA ALA A 228 4.58 -1.20 12.63
C ALA A 228 4.91 -0.33 13.85
N VAL A 229 5.61 0.79 13.63
CA VAL A 229 5.91 1.78 14.68
C VAL A 229 4.62 2.38 15.24
N SER A 230 3.68 2.78 14.37
CA SER A 230 2.39 3.34 14.80
C SER A 230 1.56 2.33 15.58
N THR A 231 1.57 1.06 15.17
CA THR A 231 0.90 -0.03 15.90
C THR A 231 1.51 -0.21 17.30
N TYR A 232 2.83 -0.19 17.41
CA TYR A 232 3.51 -0.21 18.71
C TYR A 232 3.05 0.96 19.61
N LEU A 233 3.09 2.19 19.09
CA LEU A 233 2.72 3.40 19.85
C LEU A 233 1.24 3.41 20.24
N GLU A 234 0.33 3.10 19.33
CA GLU A 234 -1.11 3.02 19.62
C GLU A 234 -1.42 1.93 20.66
N SER A 235 -0.70 0.82 20.64
CA SER A 235 -0.86 -0.24 21.64
C SER A 235 -0.38 0.14 23.03
N LEU A 236 0.46 1.16 23.14
CA LEU A 236 0.84 1.83 24.40
C LEU A 236 -0.16 2.94 24.80
N GLY A 237 -1.13 3.27 23.95
CA GLY A 237 -2.08 4.36 24.15
C GLY A 237 -1.54 5.74 23.72
N LEU A 238 -0.43 5.77 22.95
CA LEU A 238 0.14 6.99 22.40
C LEU A 238 -0.45 7.27 21.00
N SER A 239 -0.69 8.54 20.72
CA SER A 239 -1.19 9.01 19.41
C SER A 239 -0.33 10.15 18.92
N TYR A 240 -0.16 10.27 17.61
CA TYR A 240 0.58 11.38 16.99
C TYR A 240 -0.16 12.70 17.02
N VAL A 241 -1.48 12.67 17.21
CA VAL A 241 -2.36 13.85 17.19
C VAL A 241 -3.36 13.79 18.34
N SER A 242 -3.92 14.95 18.69
CA SER A 242 -5.01 15.06 19.68
C SER A 242 -6.25 14.26 19.25
N ASP A 243 -7.12 13.93 20.21
CA ASP A 243 -8.36 13.16 19.98
C ASP A 243 -9.30 13.84 18.97
N ASP A 244 -9.29 15.17 18.90
CA ASP A 244 -10.07 15.98 17.95
C ASP A 244 -9.34 16.27 16.64
N TYR A 245 -8.14 15.68 16.47
CA TYR A 245 -7.27 15.84 15.31
C TYR A 245 -6.84 17.29 14.99
N SER A 246 -6.86 18.17 15.98
CA SER A 246 -6.59 19.62 15.78
C SER A 246 -5.12 19.97 15.92
N THR A 247 -4.30 19.16 16.58
CA THR A 247 -2.87 19.43 16.80
C THR A 247 -2.04 18.16 16.90
N ALA A 248 -0.78 18.26 16.47
CA ALA A 248 0.28 17.28 16.73
C ALA A 248 1.23 17.73 17.83
N ASP A 249 1.26 19.04 18.13
CA ASP A 249 2.11 19.60 19.17
C ASP A 249 1.67 19.12 20.58
N GLY A 250 2.62 18.61 21.35
CA GLY A 250 2.39 17.97 22.63
C GLY A 250 1.93 16.50 22.53
N TYR A 251 1.75 15.96 21.33
CA TYR A 251 1.43 14.57 21.04
C TYR A 251 2.60 13.90 20.31
N LEU A 252 2.83 14.23 19.03
CA LEU A 252 3.97 13.70 18.27
C LEU A 252 5.31 14.01 18.95
N ASN A 253 5.49 15.21 19.46
CA ASN A 253 6.71 15.67 20.13
C ASN A 253 6.62 15.65 21.66
N SER A 254 5.80 14.76 22.24
CA SER A 254 5.80 14.54 23.70
C SER A 254 7.04 13.77 24.14
N GLN A 255 7.43 13.89 25.42
CA GLN A 255 8.55 13.12 25.97
C GLN A 255 8.20 11.63 26.00
N GLU A 256 6.95 11.28 26.31
CA GLU A 256 6.46 9.90 26.31
C GLU A 256 6.58 9.25 24.92
N MET A 257 6.31 10.01 23.87
CA MET A 257 6.48 9.56 22.49
C MET A 257 7.97 9.30 22.18
N ALA A 258 8.84 10.24 22.57
CA ALA A 258 10.28 10.10 22.36
C ALA A 258 10.84 8.90 23.12
N ASP A 259 10.47 8.73 24.39
CA ASP A 259 10.93 7.61 25.24
C ASP A 259 10.46 6.25 24.67
N ALA A 260 9.23 6.18 24.15
CA ALA A 260 8.71 4.97 23.52
C ALA A 260 9.47 4.62 22.23
N LEU A 261 9.78 5.61 21.40
CA LEU A 261 10.55 5.41 20.16
C LEU A 261 12.02 5.04 20.47
N ASP A 262 12.63 5.67 21.46
CA ASP A 262 13.98 5.30 21.93
C ASP A 262 14.01 3.85 22.44
N THR A 263 12.96 3.41 23.15
CA THR A 263 12.82 2.01 23.58
C THR A 263 12.69 1.07 22.38
N TYR A 264 11.80 1.35 21.45
CA TYR A 264 11.53 0.51 20.29
C TYR A 264 12.77 0.33 19.39
N PHE A 265 13.41 1.42 19.00
CA PHE A 265 14.61 1.36 18.16
C PHE A 265 15.85 0.90 18.94
N GLY A 266 15.89 1.15 20.26
CA GLY A 266 16.93 0.64 21.16
C GLY A 266 17.01 -0.89 21.20
N TRP A 267 15.93 -1.60 20.85
CA TRP A 267 15.95 -3.08 20.71
C TRP A 267 16.87 -3.59 19.59
N ALA A 268 17.30 -2.73 18.69
CA ALA A 268 18.29 -3.03 17.66
C ALA A 268 19.73 -2.61 18.03
N GLU A 269 19.97 -2.17 19.28
CA GLU A 269 21.25 -1.62 19.71
C GLU A 269 22.01 -2.52 20.70
N GLY A 270 23.32 -2.34 20.72
CA GLY A 270 24.19 -3.02 21.70
C GLY A 270 24.44 -4.49 21.40
N ASP A 271 25.12 -5.13 22.37
CA ASP A 271 25.54 -6.54 22.23
C ASP A 271 24.43 -7.54 22.63
N ASP A 272 23.40 -7.07 23.33
CA ASP A 272 22.27 -7.90 23.79
C ASP A 272 20.95 -7.53 23.07
N ARG A 273 21.05 -6.94 21.87
CA ARG A 273 19.90 -6.56 21.07
C ARG A 273 19.08 -7.77 20.63
N ILE A 274 17.76 -7.59 20.57
CA ILE A 274 16.80 -8.62 20.14
C ILE A 274 16.36 -8.47 18.68
N SER A 275 16.72 -7.34 18.07
CA SER A 275 16.32 -6.96 16.69
C SER A 275 17.53 -6.81 15.78
N PRO A 276 17.40 -7.12 14.48
CA PRO A 276 18.41 -6.74 13.50
C PRO A 276 18.51 -5.21 13.42
N THR A 277 19.68 -4.70 13.11
CA THR A 277 19.89 -3.30 12.72
C THR A 277 19.27 -3.01 11.36
N SER A 278 19.05 -1.74 11.01
CA SER A 278 18.59 -1.34 9.67
C SER A 278 19.51 -1.88 8.55
N ALA A 279 20.84 -1.83 8.75
CA ALA A 279 21.80 -2.36 7.78
C ALA A 279 21.74 -3.90 7.61
N GLU A 280 21.41 -4.62 8.66
CA GLU A 280 21.18 -6.07 8.58
C GLU A 280 19.84 -6.38 7.94
N THR A 281 18.80 -5.59 8.19
CA THR A 281 17.51 -5.68 7.50
C THR A 281 17.68 -5.45 6.00
N ASP A 282 18.46 -4.45 5.58
CA ASP A 282 18.81 -4.24 4.16
C ASP A 282 19.51 -5.45 3.52
N THR A 283 20.23 -6.22 4.33
CA THR A 283 20.98 -7.41 3.88
C THR A 283 20.12 -8.67 3.86
N TYR A 284 19.29 -8.88 4.88
CA TYR A 284 18.51 -10.13 5.08
C TYR A 284 17.11 -10.08 4.50
N GLY A 285 16.62 -8.88 4.15
CA GLY A 285 15.26 -8.63 3.71
C GLY A 285 14.33 -8.23 4.86
N ASP A 286 13.05 -8.04 4.54
CA ASP A 286 12.01 -7.71 5.51
C ASP A 286 11.71 -8.85 6.49
N GLY A 287 10.80 -8.61 7.43
CA GLY A 287 10.42 -9.60 8.44
C GLY A 287 9.92 -10.91 7.85
N THR A 288 9.20 -10.85 6.73
CA THR A 288 8.72 -12.04 6.01
C THR A 288 9.87 -12.87 5.47
N ALA A 289 10.81 -12.24 4.77
CA ALA A 289 11.98 -12.90 4.22
C ALA A 289 12.89 -13.48 5.32
N MET A 290 13.08 -12.74 6.40
CA MET A 290 13.86 -13.21 7.54
C MET A 290 13.20 -14.41 8.25
N MET A 291 11.88 -14.39 8.42
CA MET A 291 11.13 -15.51 9.02
C MET A 291 11.19 -16.76 8.12
N ILE A 292 11.02 -16.62 6.82
CA ILE A 292 11.17 -17.71 5.83
C ILE A 292 12.57 -18.34 5.92
N ASN A 293 13.60 -17.52 6.12
CA ASN A 293 14.99 -18.00 6.25
C ASN A 293 15.36 -18.49 7.65
N GLY A 294 14.41 -18.57 8.60
CA GLY A 294 14.62 -19.01 9.97
C GLY A 294 15.53 -18.08 10.78
N LYS A 295 15.59 -16.79 10.42
CA LYS A 295 16.40 -15.78 11.09
C LYS A 295 15.63 -14.92 12.07
N LEU A 296 14.30 -14.92 12.01
CA LEU A 296 13.44 -14.02 12.79
C LEU A 296 12.30 -14.82 13.42
N ALA A 297 12.12 -14.65 14.73
CA ALA A 297 11.04 -15.32 15.46
C ALA A 297 9.73 -14.55 15.43
N MET A 298 9.76 -13.22 15.53
CA MET A 298 8.55 -12.38 15.60
C MET A 298 8.71 -11.07 14.84
N PHE A 299 7.61 -10.58 14.24
CA PHE A 299 7.52 -9.22 13.69
C PHE A 299 6.06 -8.77 13.56
N ILE A 300 5.84 -7.44 13.45
CA ILE A 300 4.54 -6.86 13.14
C ILE A 300 4.34 -6.83 11.62
N GLY A 301 3.23 -7.37 11.14
CA GLY A 301 2.94 -7.42 9.71
C GLY A 301 1.46 -7.48 9.39
N GLY A 302 1.09 -7.27 8.14
CA GLY A 302 -0.28 -7.37 7.67
C GLY A 302 -0.63 -8.72 7.07
N GLY A 303 -1.89 -8.93 6.72
CA GLY A 303 -2.42 -10.19 6.23
C GLY A 303 -1.75 -10.75 4.97
N TRP A 304 -1.11 -9.89 4.15
CA TRP A 304 -0.36 -10.32 2.95
C TRP A 304 0.82 -11.25 3.24
N VAL A 305 1.34 -11.25 4.47
CA VAL A 305 2.43 -12.12 4.92
C VAL A 305 2.06 -13.60 4.80
N LYS A 306 0.78 -13.93 5.04
CA LYS A 306 0.24 -15.30 5.08
C LYS A 306 0.65 -16.14 3.87
N ALA A 307 0.38 -15.64 2.66
CA ALA A 307 0.63 -16.40 1.44
C ALA A 307 2.11 -16.75 1.26
N SER A 308 3.01 -15.81 1.55
CA SER A 308 4.46 -16.03 1.42
C SER A 308 4.98 -17.06 2.41
N LEU A 309 4.47 -17.06 3.66
CA LEU A 309 4.86 -18.04 4.67
C LEU A 309 4.32 -19.43 4.34
N GLU A 310 3.07 -19.54 3.85
CA GLU A 310 2.47 -20.81 3.44
C GLU A 310 3.19 -21.42 2.23
N ASP A 311 3.51 -20.63 1.22
CA ASP A 311 4.26 -21.06 0.04
C ASP A 311 5.68 -21.55 0.40
N ALA A 312 6.29 -20.94 1.40
CA ALA A 312 7.59 -21.35 1.93
C ALA A 312 7.51 -22.52 2.91
N GLY A 313 6.31 -22.93 3.33
CA GLY A 313 6.11 -24.04 4.29
C GLY A 313 6.52 -23.69 5.73
N VAL A 314 6.47 -22.41 6.10
CA VAL A 314 6.78 -21.95 7.47
C VAL A 314 5.62 -22.31 8.40
N ASN A 315 5.94 -22.92 9.55
CA ASN A 315 4.98 -23.17 10.63
C ASN A 315 4.87 -21.91 11.48
N TYR A 316 3.83 -21.11 11.21
CA TYR A 316 3.63 -19.81 11.86
C TYR A 316 2.35 -19.75 12.69
N GLY A 317 2.28 -18.78 13.58
CA GLY A 317 1.06 -18.33 14.23
C GLY A 317 0.94 -16.82 14.19
N THR A 318 -0.22 -16.31 14.58
CA THR A 318 -0.50 -14.88 14.75
C THR A 318 -0.99 -14.63 16.17
N ALA A 319 -0.72 -13.43 16.69
CA ALA A 319 -1.21 -12.98 17.99
C ALA A 319 -1.63 -11.51 17.88
N LEU A 320 -2.49 -11.06 18.79
CA LEU A 320 -2.74 -9.65 18.98
C LEU A 320 -1.42 -8.95 19.35
N VAL A 321 -1.28 -7.69 18.96
CA VAL A 321 -0.09 -6.92 19.39
C VAL A 321 -0.14 -6.73 20.91
N PRO A 322 1.01 -6.76 21.62
CA PRO A 322 1.05 -6.58 23.06
C PRO A 322 0.40 -5.27 23.53
N GLY A 323 0.03 -5.20 24.79
CA GLY A 323 -0.55 -4.01 25.42
C GLY A 323 -2.06 -3.91 25.29
N ASN A 324 -2.59 -2.80 24.78
CA ASN A 324 -4.03 -2.62 24.61
C ASN A 324 -4.56 -3.15 23.26
N HIS A 325 -3.73 -3.82 22.47
CA HIS A 325 -3.98 -4.44 21.17
C HIS A 325 -4.31 -3.47 20.02
N ARG A 326 -4.36 -2.15 20.27
CA ARG A 326 -4.66 -1.18 19.20
C ARG A 326 -3.63 -1.28 18.10
N SER A 327 -4.09 -1.43 16.88
CA SER A 327 -3.24 -1.57 15.70
C SER A 327 -3.77 -0.73 14.56
N TYR A 328 -2.89 -0.36 13.64
CA TYR A 328 -3.32 0.18 12.36
C TYR A 328 -3.88 -0.94 11.46
N TYR A 329 -4.56 -0.55 10.40
CA TYR A 329 -4.85 -1.41 9.25
C TYR A 329 -4.25 -0.75 8.01
N CYS A 330 -3.97 -1.56 6.98
CA CYS A 330 -3.72 -1.06 5.65
C CYS A 330 -4.97 -1.26 4.80
N ALA A 331 -5.35 -0.25 4.03
CA ALA A 331 -6.46 -0.36 3.08
C ALA A 331 -6.10 0.33 1.77
N SER A 332 -6.69 -0.13 0.69
CA SER A 332 -6.66 0.60 -0.57
C SER A 332 -8.08 0.74 -1.13
N GLY A 333 -8.32 1.84 -1.83
CA GLY A 333 -9.63 2.14 -2.36
C GLY A 333 -9.57 2.89 -3.69
N TYR A 334 -10.58 2.66 -4.52
CA TYR A 334 -10.78 3.42 -5.75
C TYR A 334 -11.65 4.64 -5.50
N ALA A 335 -11.27 5.77 -6.07
CA ALA A 335 -12.06 7.00 -6.09
C ALA A 335 -12.42 7.40 -7.52
N ILE A 336 -13.58 8.04 -7.68
CA ILE A 336 -13.92 8.78 -8.91
C ILE A 336 -13.25 10.15 -8.82
N SER A 337 -12.61 10.55 -9.91
CA SER A 337 -11.99 11.88 -10.00
C SER A 337 -13.04 12.97 -10.23
N THR A 338 -12.83 14.16 -9.64
CA THR A 338 -13.62 15.36 -9.96
C THR A 338 -13.48 15.78 -11.43
N SER A 339 -12.42 15.37 -12.12
CA SER A 339 -12.24 15.63 -13.55
C SER A 339 -13.04 14.67 -14.45
N CYS A 340 -13.61 13.60 -13.91
CA CYS A 340 -14.44 12.66 -14.64
C CYS A 340 -15.71 13.32 -15.18
N LYS A 341 -15.89 13.25 -16.50
CA LYS A 341 -17.03 13.90 -17.18
C LYS A 341 -18.29 13.04 -17.17
N ASN A 342 -18.16 11.73 -16.98
CA ASN A 342 -19.27 10.78 -16.99
C ASN A 342 -19.26 9.97 -15.69
N GLN A 343 -19.72 10.59 -14.61
CA GLN A 343 -19.71 10.00 -13.28
C GLN A 343 -20.60 8.77 -13.15
N GLU A 344 -21.71 8.70 -13.90
CA GLU A 344 -22.59 7.52 -13.92
C GLU A 344 -21.85 6.30 -14.54
N ALA A 345 -21.15 6.50 -15.65
CA ALA A 345 -20.34 5.43 -16.25
C ALA A 345 -19.15 5.03 -15.35
N ALA A 346 -18.52 6.01 -14.69
CA ALA A 346 -17.46 5.74 -13.73
C ALA A 346 -17.99 4.96 -12.50
N TRP A 347 -19.21 5.24 -12.03
CA TRP A 347 -19.86 4.48 -10.98
C TRP A 347 -20.07 3.00 -11.37
N GLU A 348 -20.50 2.73 -12.61
CA GLU A 348 -20.61 1.36 -13.10
C GLU A 348 -19.28 0.61 -13.06
N VAL A 349 -18.20 1.28 -13.46
CA VAL A 349 -16.85 0.72 -13.41
C VAL A 349 -16.35 0.55 -11.98
N LEU A 350 -16.67 1.50 -11.10
CA LEU A 350 -16.29 1.42 -9.69
C LEU A 350 -16.96 0.21 -9.01
N LYS A 351 -18.26 -0.04 -9.30
CA LYS A 351 -18.97 -1.24 -8.84
C LYS A 351 -18.34 -2.53 -9.35
N LEU A 352 -17.87 -2.55 -10.60
CA LEU A 352 -17.14 -3.69 -11.17
C LEU A 352 -15.85 -3.95 -10.39
N LEU A 353 -15.08 -2.89 -10.09
CA LEU A 353 -13.77 -3.00 -9.46
C LEU A 353 -13.83 -3.30 -7.96
N THR A 354 -14.96 -3.07 -7.29
CA THR A 354 -15.10 -3.20 -5.84
C THR A 354 -16.26 -4.10 -5.40
N GLY A 355 -16.93 -4.74 -6.35
CA GLY A 355 -18.02 -5.66 -6.11
C GLY A 355 -17.58 -7.04 -5.61
N GLU A 356 -18.54 -7.93 -5.40
CA GLU A 356 -18.31 -9.26 -4.82
C GLU A 356 -17.37 -10.12 -5.67
N GLU A 357 -17.51 -10.10 -7.00
CA GLU A 357 -16.63 -10.85 -7.90
C GLU A 357 -15.18 -10.37 -7.79
N ALA A 358 -14.97 -9.06 -7.77
CA ALA A 358 -13.65 -8.46 -7.59
C ALA A 358 -13.04 -8.82 -6.23
N SER A 359 -13.84 -8.77 -5.16
CA SER A 359 -13.43 -9.17 -3.80
C SER A 359 -13.00 -10.64 -3.76
N THR A 360 -13.79 -11.53 -4.39
CA THR A 360 -13.48 -12.97 -4.45
C THR A 360 -12.17 -13.24 -5.20
N LEU A 361 -12.02 -12.65 -6.40
CA LEU A 361 -10.80 -12.84 -7.20
C LEU A 361 -9.53 -12.35 -6.49
N ARG A 362 -9.63 -11.23 -5.75
CA ARG A 362 -8.49 -10.73 -4.98
C ARG A 362 -8.16 -11.63 -3.79
N ALA A 363 -9.17 -12.09 -3.06
CA ALA A 363 -8.95 -13.02 -1.96
C ALA A 363 -8.24 -14.32 -2.44
N GLU A 364 -8.59 -14.79 -3.63
CA GLU A 364 -7.98 -15.99 -4.23
C GLU A 364 -6.57 -15.77 -4.79
N LYS A 365 -6.29 -14.59 -5.37
CA LYS A 365 -5.07 -14.34 -6.16
C LYS A 365 -4.06 -13.42 -5.49
N GLU A 366 -4.52 -12.47 -4.70
CA GLU A 366 -3.69 -11.43 -4.09
C GLU A 366 -3.54 -11.61 -2.57
N ALA A 367 -4.15 -12.66 -2.00
CA ALA A 367 -4.13 -12.97 -0.56
C ALA A 367 -4.51 -11.78 0.34
N CYS A 368 -5.38 -10.88 -0.17
CA CYS A 368 -5.93 -9.79 0.63
C CYS A 368 -7.23 -10.23 1.32
N PHE A 369 -7.59 -9.47 2.37
CA PHE A 369 -8.87 -9.68 3.02
C PHE A 369 -10.01 -9.24 2.09
N PRO A 370 -11.06 -10.11 1.95
CA PRO A 370 -12.19 -9.77 1.12
C PRO A 370 -13.00 -8.64 1.76
N THR A 371 -13.45 -7.71 0.92
CA THR A 371 -14.32 -6.60 1.35
C THR A 371 -15.78 -7.03 1.54
N SER A 372 -16.18 -8.15 0.92
CA SER A 372 -17.49 -8.75 1.09
C SER A 372 -17.60 -9.48 2.42
N GLN A 373 -18.67 -9.22 3.19
CA GLN A 373 -18.91 -9.88 4.47
C GLN A 373 -19.05 -11.40 4.33
N ASP A 374 -19.78 -11.86 3.32
CA ASP A 374 -19.96 -13.29 3.07
C ASP A 374 -18.63 -14.03 2.77
N GLN A 375 -17.73 -13.37 2.08
CA GLN A 375 -16.39 -13.92 1.79
C GLN A 375 -15.48 -13.87 3.02
N LEU A 376 -15.58 -12.81 3.81
CA LEU A 376 -14.86 -12.70 5.08
C LEU A 376 -15.27 -13.82 6.05
N ASP A 377 -16.57 -14.07 6.20
CA ASP A 377 -17.08 -15.14 7.07
C ASP A 377 -16.56 -16.52 6.66
N LYS A 378 -16.47 -16.78 5.35
CA LYS A 378 -15.89 -18.03 4.81
C LYS A 378 -14.38 -18.13 5.07
N LEU A 379 -13.66 -17.02 4.92
CA LEU A 379 -12.23 -16.96 5.18
C LEU A 379 -11.95 -17.23 6.66
N VAL A 380 -12.66 -16.54 7.56
CA VAL A 380 -12.55 -16.73 9.01
C VAL A 380 -12.81 -18.18 9.42
N ALA A 381 -13.86 -18.82 8.83
CA ALA A 381 -14.18 -20.21 9.10
C ALA A 381 -13.09 -21.21 8.66
N SER A 382 -12.17 -20.79 7.78
CA SER A 382 -11.06 -21.62 7.31
C SER A 382 -9.80 -21.51 8.19
N TYR A 383 -9.74 -20.53 9.09
CA TYR A 383 -8.54 -20.28 9.90
C TYR A 383 -8.45 -21.24 11.08
N SER A 384 -7.22 -21.68 11.37
CA SER A 384 -6.87 -22.37 12.61
C SER A 384 -6.93 -21.39 13.80
N ASP A 385 -6.95 -21.94 15.02
CA ASP A 385 -6.93 -21.09 16.23
C ASP A 385 -5.70 -20.18 16.27
N ASP A 386 -4.54 -20.67 15.79
CA ASP A 386 -3.28 -19.89 15.71
C ASP A 386 -3.29 -18.76 14.66
N GLN A 387 -4.32 -18.68 13.84
CA GLN A 387 -4.46 -17.66 12.79
C GLN A 387 -5.58 -16.65 13.09
N LYS A 388 -6.38 -16.89 14.13
CA LYS A 388 -7.55 -16.07 14.45
C LYS A 388 -7.21 -14.65 14.89
N ALA A 389 -6.08 -14.47 15.57
CA ALA A 389 -5.66 -13.14 16.03
C ALA A 389 -5.54 -12.13 14.88
N MET A 390 -5.26 -12.59 13.66
CA MET A 390 -5.25 -11.74 12.47
C MET A 390 -6.63 -11.12 12.18
N ILE A 391 -7.73 -11.87 12.44
CA ILE A 391 -9.09 -11.35 12.29
C ILE A 391 -9.49 -10.54 13.52
N GLU A 392 -9.18 -11.04 14.71
CA GLU A 392 -9.51 -10.40 15.98
C GLU A 392 -8.86 -9.02 16.11
N SER A 393 -7.69 -8.80 15.49
CA SER A 393 -7.04 -7.49 15.45
C SER A 393 -7.87 -6.40 14.77
N LEU A 394 -8.86 -6.77 13.92
CA LEU A 394 -9.80 -5.81 13.33
C LEU A 394 -10.66 -5.10 14.38
N ASP A 395 -11.01 -5.78 15.46
CA ASP A 395 -11.81 -5.22 16.55
C ASP A 395 -11.04 -4.14 17.34
N TYR A 396 -9.70 -4.17 17.24
CA TYR A 396 -8.79 -3.21 17.87
C TYR A 396 -8.19 -2.21 16.88
N SER A 397 -8.59 -2.29 15.61
CA SER A 397 -8.02 -1.45 14.56
C SER A 397 -8.42 0.02 14.71
N VAL A 398 -7.46 0.89 14.51
CA VAL A 398 -7.63 2.34 14.52
C VAL A 398 -7.24 2.94 13.18
N SER A 399 -7.88 4.06 12.82
CA SER A 399 -7.58 4.74 11.57
C SER A 399 -6.13 5.20 11.55
N PRO A 400 -5.37 4.93 10.46
CA PRO A 400 -4.03 5.47 10.28
C PRO A 400 -3.99 6.99 10.39
N VAL A 401 -2.85 7.53 10.82
CA VAL A 401 -2.73 8.98 11.09
C VAL A 401 -3.07 9.84 9.87
N GLY A 402 -2.75 9.39 8.67
CA GLY A 402 -3.07 10.10 7.41
C GLY A 402 -4.58 10.34 7.19
N MET A 403 -5.45 9.58 7.85
CA MET A 403 -6.90 9.74 7.80
C MET A 403 -7.47 10.63 8.92
N ARG A 404 -6.63 11.11 9.83
CA ARG A 404 -7.03 11.92 11.00
C ARG A 404 -7.01 13.42 10.71
N GLY A 405 -7.70 13.84 9.65
CA GLY A 405 -7.85 15.25 9.24
C GLY A 405 -6.56 15.87 8.68
N ALA A 406 -6.56 17.20 8.51
CA ALA A 406 -5.44 17.93 7.92
C ALA A 406 -4.13 17.78 8.69
N VAL A 407 -4.19 17.84 10.02
CA VAL A 407 -3.01 17.67 10.87
C VAL A 407 -2.45 16.26 10.74
N GLY A 408 -3.30 15.23 10.82
CA GLY A 408 -2.88 13.84 10.67
C GLY A 408 -2.27 13.55 9.29
N SER A 409 -2.84 14.11 8.23
CA SER A 409 -2.29 14.00 6.87
C SER A 409 -0.91 14.66 6.76
N ALA A 410 -0.72 15.83 7.36
CA ALA A 410 0.59 16.49 7.39
C ALA A 410 1.62 15.67 8.20
N VAL A 411 1.20 15.11 9.35
CA VAL A 411 2.05 14.21 10.16
C VAL A 411 2.45 12.98 9.34
N ASN A 412 1.52 12.34 8.64
CA ASN A 412 1.81 11.16 7.82
C ASN A 412 2.93 11.42 6.79
N VAL A 413 2.97 12.60 6.21
CA VAL A 413 4.04 13.01 5.27
C VAL A 413 5.39 13.18 5.99
N ALA A 414 5.41 13.79 7.17
CA ALA A 414 6.63 14.06 7.92
C ALA A 414 7.19 12.83 8.65
N LEU A 415 6.33 11.84 8.94
CA LEU A 415 6.65 10.71 9.81
C LEU A 415 7.72 9.80 9.23
N GLY A 416 7.71 9.57 7.91
CA GLY A 416 8.68 8.70 7.25
C GLY A 416 10.13 9.16 7.47
N ASP A 417 10.42 10.42 7.19
CA ASP A 417 11.75 11.03 7.41
C ASP A 417 12.13 11.02 8.90
N ALA A 418 11.18 11.35 9.79
CA ALA A 418 11.44 11.37 11.22
C ALA A 418 11.81 9.98 11.75
N LEU A 419 11.05 8.93 11.39
CA LEU A 419 11.33 7.57 11.82
C LEU A 419 12.64 7.02 11.24
N GLU A 420 12.97 7.37 9.99
CA GLU A 420 14.25 7.00 9.39
C GLU A 420 15.41 7.66 10.15
N ARG A 421 15.35 8.96 10.43
CA ARG A 421 16.36 9.67 11.21
C ARG A 421 16.55 9.08 12.60
N ILE A 422 15.45 8.72 13.30
CA ILE A 422 15.50 8.08 14.62
C ILE A 422 16.16 6.70 14.51
N ALA A 423 15.74 5.86 13.54
CA ALA A 423 16.28 4.52 13.34
C ALA A 423 17.78 4.51 13.00
N TYR A 424 18.31 5.59 12.40
CA TYR A 424 19.73 5.77 12.10
C TYR A 424 20.48 6.64 13.11
N HIS A 425 19.83 7.03 14.23
CA HIS A 425 20.39 7.86 15.31
C HIS A 425 20.96 9.20 14.82
N ASP A 426 20.26 9.86 13.88
CA ASP A 426 20.64 11.16 13.34
C ASP A 426 20.13 12.31 14.21
N GLY A 427 20.47 12.28 15.49
CA GLY A 427 20.12 13.27 16.49
C GLY A 427 19.35 12.70 17.68
N ALA A 428 18.99 13.56 18.64
CA ALA A 428 18.12 13.16 19.75
C ALA A 428 16.67 13.02 19.25
N THR A 429 15.98 11.95 19.63
CA THR A 429 14.62 11.64 19.18
C THR A 429 13.67 12.81 19.41
N ILE A 430 13.70 13.42 20.58
CA ILE A 430 12.83 14.57 20.88
C ILE A 430 13.08 15.77 19.96
N ASP A 431 14.33 16.01 19.56
CA ASP A 431 14.68 17.10 18.64
C ASP A 431 14.16 16.82 17.22
N ILE A 432 14.28 15.54 16.75
CA ILE A 432 13.74 15.10 15.46
C ILE A 432 12.21 15.26 15.44
N LEU A 433 11.53 14.86 16.50
CA LEU A 433 10.07 15.01 16.61
C LEU A 433 9.62 16.48 16.67
N ASN A 434 10.39 17.33 17.36
CA ASN A 434 10.16 18.78 17.34
C ASN A 434 10.33 19.37 15.94
N ASP A 435 11.38 18.95 15.21
CA ASP A 435 11.59 19.36 13.82
C ASP A 435 10.41 18.92 12.93
N ALA A 436 9.92 17.68 13.10
CA ALA A 436 8.79 17.16 12.37
C ALA A 436 7.54 18.01 12.62
N VAL A 437 7.18 18.28 13.87
CA VAL A 437 6.04 19.14 14.22
C VAL A 437 6.18 20.54 13.65
N ASN A 438 7.36 21.16 13.75
CA ASN A 438 7.62 22.49 13.23
C ASN A 438 7.57 22.59 11.70
N SER A 439 7.76 21.47 11.00
CA SER A 439 7.73 21.40 9.53
C SER A 439 6.35 21.12 8.94
N LEU A 440 5.31 20.87 9.76
CA LEU A 440 3.99 20.48 9.28
C LEU A 440 3.36 21.58 8.39
N GLU A 441 3.07 21.21 7.16
CA GLU A 441 2.29 22.05 6.24
C GLU A 441 0.82 21.59 6.30
N ILE A 442 0.02 22.25 7.14
CA ILE A 442 -1.42 21.98 7.28
C ILE A 442 -2.16 22.74 6.17
N LYS A 443 -2.78 21.99 5.27
CA LYS A 443 -3.55 22.52 4.12
C LYS A 443 -5.04 22.27 4.28
#